data_68adf0e459a37fad752ce258ae852d08
#
_entry.id   68adf0e459a37fad752ce258ae852d08
#
_cell.length_a   1.000
_cell.length_b   1.000
_cell.length_c   1.000
_cell.angle_alpha   90.00
_cell.angle_beta   90.00
_cell.angle_gamma   90.00
#
_symmetry.space_group_name_H-M   'P 1'
#
loop_
_entity.id
_entity.type
_entity.pdbx_description
1 polymer ?
#
loop_
_entity_poly.entity_id
_entity_poly.type
_entity_poly.pdbx_seq_one_letter_code
_entity_poly.pdbx_strand_id
1 'polypeptide(L)'
;MRFKALVHVRLRGSVSDAAGNAVMNNVKRIAPNLEPHLLRIGKVIDFWFDADTEEIAREEMDLLSDRMLSNTVIEDWSYELEETEETGIGNISNDNAGTSKHALFDA
;
A
#
# COMPACT_ATOMS: atom_id res chain seq x y z
N MET A 1 -11.03 -14.01 -15.32
CA MET A 1 -9.62 -13.63 -15.20
C MET A 1 -9.36 -13.25 -13.76
N ARG A 2 -8.21 -13.64 -13.25
CA ARG A 2 -7.84 -13.29 -11.89
C ARG A 2 -6.88 -12.12 -11.89
N PHE A 3 -7.11 -11.20 -10.98
CA PHE A 3 -6.29 -9.99 -10.85
C PHE A 3 -5.82 -9.83 -9.43
N LYS A 4 -4.70 -9.16 -9.29
CA LYS A 4 -4.23 -8.67 -8.00
C LYS A 4 -4.14 -7.15 -8.08
N ALA A 5 -4.75 -6.48 -7.12
CA ALA A 5 -4.63 -5.03 -6.98
C ALA A 5 -3.80 -4.73 -5.74
N LEU A 6 -2.88 -3.79 -5.89
CA LEU A 6 -2.08 -3.29 -4.78
C LEU A 6 -2.50 -1.84 -4.59
N VAL A 7 -3.27 -1.59 -3.55
CA VAL A 7 -3.88 -0.28 -3.33
C VAL A 7 -3.08 0.48 -2.28
N HIS A 8 -2.68 1.69 -2.62
CA HIS A 8 -1.95 2.57 -1.72
C HIS A 8 -2.88 3.65 -1.23
N VAL A 9 -2.98 3.81 0.09
CA VAL A 9 -3.84 4.82 0.71
C VAL A 9 -2.98 5.66 1.64
N ARG A 10 -3.03 6.98 1.47
CA ARG A 10 -2.20 7.90 2.24
C ARG A 10 -3.00 9.13 2.61
N LEU A 11 -2.64 9.74 3.74
CA LEU A 11 -3.21 11.02 4.10
C LEU A 11 -2.84 12.07 3.05
N ARG A 12 -3.76 12.97 2.75
CA ARG A 12 -3.46 14.08 1.85
C ARG A 12 -2.36 14.94 2.46
N GLY A 13 -1.59 15.59 1.59
CA GLY A 13 -0.45 16.37 2.04
C GLY A 13 -0.81 17.45 3.04
N SER A 14 -2.03 17.97 2.96
CA SER A 14 -2.46 19.04 3.86
C SER A 14 -2.93 18.52 5.22
N VAL A 15 -3.06 17.21 5.39
CA VAL A 15 -3.53 16.62 6.64
C VAL A 15 -2.34 16.25 7.50
N SER A 16 -2.40 16.62 8.77
CA SER A 16 -1.33 16.30 9.71
C SER A 16 -1.29 14.80 9.97
N ASP A 17 -0.09 14.24 10.02
CA ASP A 17 0.12 12.82 10.24
C ASP A 17 0.78 12.64 11.61
N ALA A 18 -0.04 12.51 12.63
CA ALA A 18 0.46 12.37 14.01
C ALA A 18 1.29 11.09 14.16
N ALA A 19 0.86 10.00 13.52
CA ALA A 19 1.59 8.73 13.61
C ALA A 19 2.96 8.85 12.94
N GLY A 20 3.00 9.48 11.76
CA GLY A 20 4.26 9.69 11.07
C GLY A 20 5.21 10.58 11.86
N ASN A 21 4.66 11.62 12.47
CA ASN A 21 5.48 12.51 13.28
C ASN A 21 6.04 11.79 14.50
N ALA A 22 5.25 10.94 15.13
CA ALA A 22 5.72 10.19 16.29
C ALA A 22 6.87 9.25 15.91
N VAL A 23 6.76 8.60 14.76
CA VAL A 23 7.84 7.73 14.28
C VAL A 23 9.07 8.55 13.94
N MET A 24 8.85 9.67 13.25
CA MET A 24 9.98 10.52 12.84
C MET A 24 10.79 11.01 14.03
N ASN A 25 10.11 11.31 15.13
CA ASN A 25 10.80 11.82 16.32
C ASN A 25 11.75 10.81 16.92
N ASN A 26 11.64 9.54 16.55
CA ASN A 26 12.50 8.49 17.06
C ASN A 26 13.58 8.04 16.08
N VAL A 27 13.60 8.61 14.89
CA VAL A 27 14.53 8.15 13.84
C VAL A 27 15.98 8.28 14.29
N LYS A 28 16.34 9.43 14.83
CA LYS A 28 17.75 9.68 15.17
C LYS A 28 18.22 8.85 16.35
N ARG A 29 17.30 8.35 17.17
CA ARG A 29 17.68 7.48 18.27
C ARG A 29 18.20 6.14 17.76
N ILE A 30 17.64 5.66 16.64
CA ILE A 30 18.04 4.37 16.04
C ILE A 30 19.10 4.58 14.97
N ALA A 31 18.95 5.64 14.18
CA ALA A 31 19.83 5.93 13.06
C ALA A 31 20.37 7.35 13.19
N PRO A 32 21.35 7.54 14.07
CA PRO A 32 21.80 8.90 14.43
C PRO A 32 22.45 9.67 13.29
N ASN A 33 22.84 9.00 12.22
CA ASN A 33 23.46 9.68 11.10
C ASN A 33 22.46 10.20 10.08
N LEU A 34 21.17 9.93 10.28
CA LEU A 34 20.15 10.44 9.39
C LEU A 34 19.61 11.77 9.88
N GLU A 35 19.24 12.62 8.94
CA GLU A 35 18.59 13.88 9.26
C GLU A 35 17.19 13.86 8.67
N PRO A 36 16.18 13.47 9.45
CA PRO A 36 14.83 13.30 8.89
C PRO A 36 14.18 14.65 8.64
N HIS A 37 13.49 14.76 7.51
CA HIS A 37 12.74 15.96 7.19
C HIS A 37 11.24 15.71 7.22
N LEU A 38 10.80 14.53 6.77
CA LEU A 38 9.38 14.24 6.71
C LEU A 38 9.20 12.74 6.67
N LEU A 39 8.24 12.27 7.44
CA LEU A 39 7.89 10.85 7.44
C LEU A 39 6.38 10.76 7.44
N ARG A 40 5.83 10.09 6.47
CA ARG A 40 4.38 9.91 6.32
C ARG A 40 4.08 8.43 6.35
N ILE A 41 3.00 8.06 7.02
CA ILE A 41 2.58 6.67 7.14
C ILE A 41 1.30 6.49 6.34
N GLY A 42 1.26 5.43 5.55
CA GLY A 42 0.08 5.06 4.83
C GLY A 42 -0.16 3.58 4.96
N LYS A 43 -1.10 3.07 4.19
CA LYS A 43 -1.38 1.64 4.21
C LYS A 43 -1.40 1.11 2.79
N VAL A 44 -1.16 -0.20 2.69
CA VAL A 44 -1.19 -0.92 1.43
C VAL A 44 -2.18 -2.05 1.61
N ILE A 45 -3.06 -2.20 0.62
CA ILE A 45 -4.08 -3.24 0.64
C ILE A 45 -3.81 -4.17 -0.53
N ASP A 46 -3.63 -5.45 -0.25
CA ASP A 46 -3.47 -6.47 -1.27
C ASP A 46 -4.81 -7.13 -1.50
N PHE A 47 -5.29 -7.12 -2.74
CA PHE A 47 -6.62 -7.62 -3.03
C PHE A 47 -6.59 -8.50 -4.28
N TRP A 48 -6.93 -9.78 -4.12
CA TRP A 48 -7.03 -10.72 -5.23
C TRP A 48 -8.50 -10.93 -5.54
N PHE A 49 -8.85 -10.89 -6.82
CA PHE A 49 -10.25 -11.04 -7.20
C PHE A 49 -10.35 -11.49 -8.66
N ASP A 50 -11.53 -11.97 -9.01
CA ASP A 50 -11.81 -12.35 -10.40
C ASP A 50 -12.72 -11.31 -11.02
N ALA A 51 -12.50 -11.04 -12.30
CA ALA A 51 -13.36 -10.17 -13.10
C ALA A 51 -13.31 -10.66 -14.54
N ASP A 52 -14.34 -10.33 -15.30
CA ASP A 52 -14.42 -10.83 -16.68
C ASP A 52 -13.38 -10.18 -17.59
N THR A 53 -13.10 -8.91 -17.39
CA THR A 53 -12.13 -8.19 -18.22
C THR A 53 -11.32 -7.25 -17.34
N GLU A 54 -10.20 -6.78 -17.88
CA GLU A 54 -9.41 -5.79 -17.18
C GLU A 54 -10.16 -4.47 -17.04
N GLU A 55 -10.98 -4.11 -18.03
CA GLU A 55 -11.76 -2.89 -17.94
C GLU A 55 -12.72 -2.91 -16.77
N ILE A 56 -13.42 -4.03 -16.61
CA ILE A 56 -14.31 -4.19 -15.47
C ILE A 56 -13.52 -4.15 -14.16
N ALA A 57 -12.37 -4.82 -14.13
CA ALA A 57 -11.54 -4.82 -12.93
C ALA A 57 -11.15 -3.41 -12.54
N ARG A 58 -10.76 -2.58 -13.50
CA ARG A 58 -10.36 -1.21 -13.20
C ARG A 58 -11.53 -0.36 -12.73
N GLU A 59 -12.67 -0.50 -13.38
CA GLU A 59 -13.86 0.26 -12.97
C GLU A 59 -14.25 -0.07 -11.54
N GLU A 60 -14.25 -1.36 -11.21
CA GLU A 60 -14.63 -1.76 -9.87
C GLU A 60 -13.59 -1.36 -8.83
N MET A 61 -12.31 -1.40 -9.20
CA MET A 61 -11.27 -0.98 -8.27
C MET A 61 -11.32 0.53 -8.01
N ASP A 62 -11.63 1.33 -9.03
CA ASP A 62 -11.83 2.76 -8.83
C ASP A 62 -12.95 2.99 -7.82
N LEU A 63 -14.04 2.27 -7.98
CA LEU A 63 -15.21 2.43 -7.13
C LEU A 63 -14.91 2.01 -5.70
N LEU A 64 -14.29 0.84 -5.52
CA LEU A 64 -13.97 0.33 -4.20
C LEU A 64 -12.95 1.22 -3.48
N SER A 65 -11.93 1.66 -4.20
CA SER A 65 -10.89 2.49 -3.59
C SER A 65 -11.47 3.79 -3.11
N ASP A 66 -12.37 4.38 -3.89
CA ASP A 66 -12.95 5.67 -3.56
C ASP A 66 -13.99 5.57 -2.46
N ARG A 67 -14.81 4.51 -2.45
CA ARG A 67 -15.97 4.46 -1.58
C ARG A 67 -15.79 3.59 -0.35
N MET A 68 -14.83 2.69 -0.36
CA MET A 68 -14.71 1.73 0.74
C MET A 68 -13.31 1.64 1.31
N LEU A 69 -12.29 1.66 0.46
CA LEU A 69 -10.94 1.38 0.93
C LEU A 69 -10.22 2.62 1.46
N SER A 70 -10.74 3.79 1.18
CA SER A 70 -10.14 5.03 1.66
C SER A 70 -11.23 5.98 2.15
N ASN A 71 -10.81 6.95 2.94
CA ASN A 71 -11.67 8.05 3.36
C ASN A 71 -11.24 9.27 2.54
N THR A 72 -11.94 9.54 1.45
CA THR A 72 -11.49 10.55 0.50
C THR A 72 -11.58 11.98 1.01
N VAL A 73 -12.16 12.18 2.19
CA VAL A 73 -12.12 13.49 2.83
C VAL A 73 -10.69 13.82 3.24
N ILE A 74 -9.93 12.83 3.71
CA ILE A 74 -8.59 13.06 4.23
C ILE A 74 -7.51 12.23 3.56
N GLU A 75 -7.87 11.27 2.70
CA GLU A 75 -6.90 10.35 2.10
C GLU A 75 -6.95 10.40 0.59
N ASP A 76 -5.80 10.15 -0.02
CA ASP A 76 -5.68 9.89 -1.44
C ASP A 76 -5.40 8.41 -1.64
N TRP A 77 -5.79 7.89 -2.80
CA TRP A 77 -5.54 6.50 -3.13
C TRP A 77 -5.00 6.37 -4.55
N SER A 78 -4.28 5.28 -4.76
CA SER A 78 -3.87 4.84 -6.08
C SER A 78 -3.76 3.34 -6.03
N TYR A 79 -3.66 2.69 -7.19
CA TYR A 79 -3.45 1.25 -7.19
C TYR A 79 -2.69 0.82 -8.44
N GLU A 80 -2.09 -0.36 -8.32
CA GLU A 80 -1.50 -1.08 -9.44
C GLU A 80 -2.31 -2.34 -9.61
N LEU A 81 -2.58 -2.70 -10.85
CA LEU A 81 -3.41 -3.87 -11.17
C LEU A 81 -2.66 -4.75 -12.14
N GLU A 82 -2.63 -6.05 -11.86
CA GLU A 82 -2.04 -7.00 -12.77
C GLU A 82 -2.86 -8.28 -12.79
N GLU A 83 -2.89 -8.91 -13.95
CA GLU A 83 -3.49 -10.23 -14.07
C GLU A 83 -2.51 -11.25 -13.50
N THR A 84 -3.02 -12.22 -12.76
CA THR A 84 -2.15 -13.16 -12.09
C THR A 84 -2.84 -14.50 -11.95
N GLU A 85 -2.04 -15.54 -11.70
CA GLU A 85 -2.58 -16.83 -11.32
C GLU A 85 -2.39 -17.11 -9.84
N GLU A 86 -1.85 -16.15 -9.10
CA GLU A 86 -1.71 -16.29 -7.66
C GLU A 86 -3.05 -16.51 -6.99
N THR A 87 -3.03 -17.28 -5.91
CA THR A 87 -4.26 -17.56 -5.19
C THR A 87 -4.30 -16.91 -3.82
N GLY A 88 -3.36 -16.03 -3.52
CA GLY A 88 -3.41 -15.29 -2.29
C GLY A 88 -2.07 -15.19 -1.60
N ILE A 89 -2.14 -14.91 -0.32
CA ILE A 89 -0.98 -14.45 0.42
C ILE A 89 0.10 -15.51 0.59
N GLY A 90 -0.22 -16.77 0.44
CA GLY A 90 0.80 -17.80 0.53
C GLY A 90 1.87 -17.66 -0.53
N ASN A 91 1.48 -17.19 -1.73
CA ASN A 91 2.45 -16.99 -2.80
C ASN A 91 3.35 -15.80 -2.50
N ILE A 92 2.79 -14.79 -1.89
CA ILE A 92 3.56 -13.62 -1.52
C ILE A 92 4.62 -13.98 -0.50
N SER A 93 4.29 -14.86 0.45
CA SER A 93 5.27 -15.27 1.45
C SER A 93 6.49 -15.91 0.81
N ASN A 94 6.28 -16.73 -0.22
CA ASN A 94 7.40 -17.35 -0.90
C ASN A 94 8.24 -16.31 -1.63
N ASP A 95 7.61 -15.34 -2.24
CA ASP A 95 8.34 -14.29 -2.93
C ASP A 95 9.18 -13.50 -1.94
N ASN A 96 8.60 -13.20 -0.78
CA ASN A 96 9.33 -12.42 0.20
C ASN A 96 10.50 -13.17 0.75
N ALA A 97 10.41 -14.48 0.82
CA ALA A 97 11.54 -15.26 1.29
C ALA A 97 12.73 -15.11 0.37
N GLY A 98 12.51 -14.82 -0.88
CA GLY A 98 13.60 -14.61 -1.81
C GLY A 98 14.13 -13.20 -1.85
N THR A 99 13.47 -12.26 -1.16
CA THR A 99 13.94 -10.90 -1.18
C THR A 99 14.56 -10.59 0.14
N SER A 100 14.78 -9.52 0.37
CA SER A 100 15.36 -9.19 1.49
C SER A 100 14.67 -9.37 2.64
N LYS A 101 14.28 -9.51 2.97
CA LYS A 101 13.85 -9.69 3.86
C LYS A 101 13.60 -9.11 4.65
N HIS A 102 13.41 -8.59 4.97
CA HIS A 102 13.03 -8.16 5.76
C HIS A 102 12.60 -7.37 5.55
N ALA A 103 12.28 -7.43 4.99
CA ALA A 103 11.87 -6.93 4.75
C ALA A 103 11.02 -6.86 3.97
N LEU A 104 10.45 -6.93 3.81
CA LEU A 104 9.52 -7.03 3.11
C LEU A 104 9.22 -5.84 2.63
N PHE A 105 9.56 -5.08 3.09
CA PHE A 105 9.32 -4.05 2.68
C PHE A 105 10.40 -3.54 2.38
N ASP A 106 11.13 -4.03 2.34
CA ASP A 106 12.02 -3.78 2.02
C ASP A 106 12.08 -3.76 0.98
N ALA A 107 11.60 -3.67 0.87
CA ALA A 107 11.66 -3.75 0.20
C ALA A 107 11.65 -3.40 -0.05
#